data_6fe617b02efdf2516af970974967ef1d
#
_entry.id   6fe617b02efdf2516af970974967ef1d
#
_cell.length_a   1.000
_cell.length_b   1.000
_cell.length_c   1.000
_cell.angle_alpha   90.00
_cell.angle_beta   90.00
_cell.angle_gamma   90.00
#
_symmetry.space_group_name_H-M   'P 1'
#
loop_
_entity.id
_entity.type
_entity.pdbx_description
1 polymer ?
#
loop_
_entity_poly.entity_id
_entity_poly.type
_entity_poly.pdbx_seq_one_letter_code
_entity_poly.pdbx_strand_id
1 'polypeptide(L)'
;MVEHVKRLKRELVYKGAILDIYKDTMELPDGNKAEWDFVSHRMGAAAILPVMKDGRIVMVRQYRNALERETLEIPAGCRDSKTEDTAYCAAREMEEETGYRSTNVKHLLS
;
A
#
# COMPACT_ATOMS: atom_id res chain seq x y z
N MET A 1 21.86 -17.56 7.27
CA MET A 1 22.42 -16.21 7.53
C MET A 1 21.73 -15.20 6.63
N VAL A 2 21.30 -14.11 7.19
CA VAL A 2 20.71 -13.01 6.40
C VAL A 2 21.86 -12.11 5.94
N GLU A 3 21.98 -11.95 4.62
CA GLU A 3 22.94 -11.02 4.06
C GLU A 3 22.37 -9.60 4.18
N HIS A 4 23.22 -8.66 4.53
CA HIS A 4 22.82 -7.27 4.69
C HIS A 4 23.17 -6.46 3.45
N VAL A 5 22.17 -5.76 2.95
CA VAL A 5 22.32 -4.76 1.91
C VAL A 5 22.15 -3.40 2.57
N LYS A 6 23.04 -2.48 2.29
CA LYS A 6 23.04 -1.16 2.92
C LYS A 6 22.72 -0.09 1.89
N ARG A 7 21.74 0.75 2.21
CA ARG A 7 21.49 1.95 1.41
C ARG A 7 22.46 3.04 1.85
N LEU A 8 23.28 3.51 0.91
CA LEU A 8 24.25 4.57 1.15
C LEU A 8 23.66 5.95 0.90
N LYS A 9 22.80 6.08 -0.12
CA LYS A 9 22.24 7.36 -0.53
C LYS A 9 20.87 7.15 -1.18
N ARG A 10 19.96 8.10 -1.00
CA ARG A 10 18.67 8.15 -1.68
C ARG A 10 18.47 9.53 -2.30
N GLU A 11 18.17 9.56 -3.58
CA GLU A 11 17.89 10.79 -4.32
C GLU A 11 16.51 10.74 -4.94
N LEU A 12 15.71 11.80 -4.77
CA LEU A 12 14.45 11.96 -5.48
C LEU A 12 14.73 12.24 -6.96
N VAL A 13 14.25 11.38 -7.86
CA VAL A 13 14.44 11.54 -9.30
C VAL A 13 13.17 11.92 -10.04
N TYR A 14 12.01 11.63 -9.47
CA TYR A 14 10.72 12.03 -10.06
C TYR A 14 9.66 12.16 -8.96
N LYS A 15 8.95 13.29 -9.00
CA LYS A 15 7.82 13.55 -8.12
C LYS A 15 6.53 13.53 -8.94
N GLY A 16 5.74 12.46 -8.77
CA GLY A 16 4.45 12.33 -9.44
C GLY A 16 3.33 13.00 -8.67
N ALA A 17 2.10 12.81 -9.13
CA ALA A 17 0.90 13.31 -8.45
C ALA A 17 0.75 12.70 -7.06
N ILE A 18 0.97 11.37 -6.93
CA ILE A 18 0.86 10.64 -5.66
C ILE A 18 2.07 9.73 -5.39
N LEU A 19 2.89 9.47 -6.40
CA LEU A 19 4.06 8.61 -6.29
C LEU A 19 5.34 9.42 -6.40
N ASP A 20 6.32 9.06 -5.59
CA ASP A 20 7.67 9.57 -5.66
C ASP A 20 8.60 8.42 -6.07
N ILE A 21 9.52 8.70 -7.01
CA ILE A 21 10.50 7.71 -7.44
C ILE A 21 11.88 8.19 -7.01
N TYR A 22 12.60 7.29 -6.33
CA TYR A 22 13.94 7.56 -5.82
C TYR A 22 14.93 6.65 -6.51
N LYS A 23 16.14 7.14 -6.65
CA LYS A 23 17.32 6.33 -6.99
C LYS A 23 18.08 6.07 -5.71
N ASP A 24 18.22 4.81 -5.35
CA ASP A 24 18.97 4.37 -4.18
C ASP A 24 20.32 3.83 -4.59
N THR A 25 21.38 4.39 -4.01
CA THR A 25 22.71 3.82 -4.13
C THR A 25 22.89 2.81 -3.03
N MET A 26 23.11 1.55 -3.39
CA MET A 26 23.16 0.43 -2.47
C MET A 26 24.56 -0.15 -2.43
N GLU A 27 24.98 -0.61 -1.26
CA GLU A 27 26.15 -1.45 -1.09
C GLU A 27 25.71 -2.89 -0.88
N LEU A 28 26.17 -3.78 -1.75
CA LEU A 28 25.84 -5.20 -1.70
C LEU A 28 26.77 -5.92 -0.71
N PRO A 29 26.42 -7.13 -0.27
CA PRO A 29 27.24 -7.86 0.70
C PRO A 29 28.70 -8.10 0.27
N ASP A 30 28.95 -8.16 -1.03
CA ASP A 30 30.30 -8.33 -1.59
C ASP A 30 31.10 -7.03 -1.70
N GLY A 31 30.53 -5.91 -1.24
CA GLY A 31 31.14 -4.58 -1.32
C GLY A 31 30.91 -3.84 -2.62
N ASN A 32 30.30 -4.47 -3.63
CA ASN A 32 29.94 -3.80 -4.87
C ASN A 32 28.77 -2.84 -4.65
N LYS A 33 28.69 -1.80 -5.48
CA LYS A 33 27.59 -0.84 -5.45
C LYS A 33 26.62 -1.11 -6.61
N ALA A 34 25.35 -0.87 -6.34
CA ALA A 34 24.27 -0.98 -7.32
C ALA A 34 23.33 0.19 -7.17
N GLU A 35 22.66 0.56 -8.25
CA GLU A 35 21.62 1.56 -8.24
C GLU A 35 20.26 0.88 -8.37
N TRP A 36 19.36 1.17 -7.43
CA TRP A 36 18.01 0.61 -7.39
C TRP A 36 16.98 1.72 -7.47
N ASP A 37 15.88 1.43 -8.15
CA ASP A 37 14.73 2.32 -8.13
C ASP A 37 13.84 1.95 -6.95
N PHE A 38 13.36 2.98 -6.25
CA PHE A 38 12.40 2.81 -5.17
C PHE A 38 11.19 3.69 -5.43
N VAL A 39 10.01 3.09 -5.42
CA VAL A 39 8.74 3.80 -5.62
C VAL A 39 8.02 3.92 -4.30
N SER A 40 7.72 5.15 -3.90
CA SER A 40 7.02 5.45 -2.67
C SER A 40 5.66 6.06 -2.95
N HIS A 41 4.60 5.50 -2.35
CA HIS A 41 3.29 6.15 -2.33
C HIS A 41 3.31 7.20 -1.22
N ARG A 42 3.14 8.48 -1.60
CA ARG A 42 3.34 9.61 -0.67
C ARG A 42 2.44 9.54 0.56
N MET A 43 1.18 9.21 0.39
CA MET A 43 0.21 9.16 1.49
C MET A 43 0.12 7.80 2.15
N GLY A 44 0.47 6.74 1.44
CA GLY A 44 0.20 5.39 1.88
C GLY A 44 -1.27 5.01 1.68
N ALA A 45 -1.60 3.78 2.00
CA ALA A 45 -2.94 3.24 1.80
C ALA A 45 -3.27 2.24 2.90
N ALA A 46 -4.55 1.91 3.00
CA ALA A 46 -5.03 0.86 3.89
C ALA A 46 -6.01 -0.04 3.15
N ALA A 47 -5.99 -1.32 3.49
CA ALA A 47 -6.94 -2.31 2.99
C ALA A 47 -7.66 -2.95 4.17
N ILE A 48 -8.86 -3.44 3.92
CA ILE A 48 -9.66 -4.09 4.96
C ILE A 48 -10.22 -5.41 4.45
N LEU A 49 -10.28 -6.39 5.32
CA LEU A 49 -10.91 -7.68 5.05
C LEU A 49 -12.26 -7.71 5.78
N PRO A 50 -13.38 -7.35 5.12
CA PRO A 50 -14.68 -7.35 5.76
C PRO A 50 -15.24 -8.77 5.83
N VAL A 51 -15.48 -9.25 7.03
CA VAL A 51 -16.06 -10.58 7.24
C VAL A 51 -17.47 -10.42 7.79
N MET A 52 -18.45 -10.99 7.09
CA MET A 52 -19.84 -10.99 7.52
C MET A 52 -20.08 -12.05 8.61
N LYS A 53 -21.21 -11.94 9.31
CA LYS A 53 -21.54 -12.86 10.40
C LYS A 53 -21.59 -14.33 9.94
N ASP A 54 -21.93 -14.58 8.68
CA ASP A 54 -22.00 -15.93 8.11
C ASP A 54 -20.65 -16.41 7.53
N GLY A 55 -19.59 -15.63 7.71
CA GLY A 55 -18.24 -15.97 7.24
C GLY A 55 -17.91 -15.53 5.83
N ARG A 56 -18.86 -14.98 5.07
CA ARG A 56 -18.58 -14.46 3.74
C ARG A 56 -17.71 -13.21 3.82
N ILE A 57 -16.87 -13.02 2.81
CA ILE A 57 -15.99 -11.86 2.69
C ILE A 57 -16.57 -10.91 1.65
N VAL A 58 -16.69 -9.63 1.99
CA VAL A 58 -17.13 -8.61 1.07
C VAL A 58 -15.94 -8.17 0.22
N MET A 59 -16.12 -8.21 -1.10
CA MET A 59 -15.10 -7.81 -2.05
C MET A 59 -15.69 -6.81 -3.05
N VAL A 60 -14.82 -6.08 -3.71
CA VAL A 60 -15.20 -5.11 -4.74
C VAL A 60 -14.63 -5.55 -6.08
N ARG A 61 -15.38 -5.27 -7.15
CA ARG A 61 -14.92 -5.49 -8.52
C ARG A 61 -14.48 -4.16 -9.10
N GLN A 62 -13.24 -4.09 -9.57
CA GLN A 62 -12.65 -2.87 -10.09
C GLN A 62 -11.89 -3.12 -11.38
N TYR A 63 -11.90 -2.13 -12.28
CA TYR A 63 -11.02 -2.14 -13.43
C TYR A 63 -9.62 -1.70 -13.02
N ARG A 64 -8.62 -2.50 -13.37
CA ARG A 64 -7.21 -2.16 -13.13
C ARG A 64 -6.51 -1.95 -14.46
N ASN A 65 -6.18 -0.69 -14.73
CA ASN A 65 -5.55 -0.29 -15.99
C ASN A 65 -4.21 -1.01 -16.22
N ALA A 66 -3.41 -1.20 -15.18
CA ALA A 66 -2.12 -1.89 -15.30
C ALA A 66 -2.26 -3.34 -15.76
N LEU A 67 -3.39 -3.97 -15.48
CA LEU A 67 -3.69 -5.35 -15.88
C LEU A 67 -4.63 -5.42 -17.09
N GLU A 68 -5.17 -4.30 -17.51
CA GLU A 68 -6.15 -4.17 -18.58
C GLU A 68 -7.38 -5.10 -18.42
N ARG A 69 -7.82 -5.27 -17.16
CA ARG A 69 -8.98 -6.11 -16.82
C ARG A 69 -9.59 -5.73 -15.50
N GLU A 70 -10.79 -6.24 -15.26
CA GLU A 70 -11.40 -6.16 -13.93
C GLU A 70 -10.78 -7.21 -13.00
N THR A 71 -10.67 -6.85 -11.75
CA THR A 71 -10.22 -7.73 -10.67
C THR A 71 -11.20 -7.72 -9.52
N LEU A 72 -11.21 -8.79 -8.75
CA LEU A 72 -11.98 -8.92 -7.53
C LEU A 72 -11.02 -8.73 -6.36
N GLU A 73 -11.28 -7.71 -5.54
CA GLU A 73 -10.34 -7.24 -4.53
C GLU A 73 -11.03 -6.98 -3.19
N ILE A 74 -10.27 -7.00 -2.11
CA ILE A 74 -10.75 -6.45 -0.84
C ILE A 74 -10.80 -4.91 -0.95
N PRO A 75 -11.71 -4.24 -0.22
CA PRO A 75 -11.77 -2.78 -0.22
C PRO A 75 -10.46 -2.17 0.27
N ALA A 76 -10.00 -1.14 -0.42
CA ALA A 76 -8.76 -0.46 -0.09
C ALA A 76 -8.75 0.94 -0.70
N GLY A 77 -7.95 1.82 -0.13
CA GLY A 77 -7.76 3.15 -0.67
C GLY A 77 -6.66 3.91 0.01
N CYS A 78 -6.36 5.07 -0.54
CA CYS A 78 -5.32 5.94 -0.03
C CYS A 78 -5.76 6.66 1.24
N ARG A 79 -4.81 6.90 2.13
CA ARG A 79 -5.05 7.81 3.24
C ARG A 79 -5.26 9.23 2.71
N ASP A 80 -6.11 10.00 3.38
CA ASP A 80 -6.37 11.39 3.01
C ASP A 80 -5.20 12.30 3.41
N SER A 81 -4.41 11.86 4.40
CA SER A 81 -3.22 12.57 4.86
C SER A 81 -2.19 11.58 5.40
N LYS A 82 -0.96 12.05 5.58
CA LYS A 82 0.11 11.24 6.18
C LYS A 82 -0.15 10.90 7.64
N THR A 83 -1.08 11.62 8.29
CA THR A 83 -1.41 11.43 9.70
C THR A 83 -2.72 10.70 9.92
N GLU A 84 -3.48 10.39 8.85
CA GLU A 84 -4.71 9.61 9.00
C GLU A 84 -4.38 8.21 9.54
N ASP A 85 -5.09 7.81 10.60
CA ASP A 85 -4.95 6.46 11.14
C ASP A 85 -5.36 5.42 10.11
N THR A 86 -4.57 4.35 9.96
CA THR A 86 -4.82 3.31 8.95
C THR A 86 -6.11 2.54 9.21
N ALA A 87 -6.47 2.29 10.46
CA ALA A 87 -7.74 1.63 10.81
C ALA A 87 -8.93 2.52 10.41
N TYR A 88 -8.85 3.81 10.66
CA TYR A 88 -9.87 4.77 10.24
C TYR A 88 -9.98 4.84 8.72
N CYS A 89 -8.85 4.92 8.03
CA CYS A 89 -8.79 4.91 6.56
C CYS A 89 -9.43 3.65 6.00
N ALA A 90 -9.09 2.48 6.52
CA ALA A 90 -9.62 1.20 6.08
C ALA A 90 -11.15 1.13 6.27
N ALA A 91 -11.66 1.56 7.42
CA ALA A 91 -13.09 1.57 7.70
C ALA A 91 -13.83 2.55 6.79
N ARG A 92 -13.25 3.72 6.55
CA ARG A 92 -13.81 4.75 5.66
C ARG A 92 -13.90 4.23 4.23
N GLU A 93 -12.83 3.64 3.71
CA GLU A 93 -12.80 3.08 2.36
C GLU A 93 -13.81 1.94 2.19
N MET A 94 -13.97 1.09 3.20
CA MET A 94 -14.98 0.04 3.18
C MET A 94 -16.38 0.63 3.04
N GLU A 95 -16.71 1.65 3.81
CA GLU A 95 -18.03 2.28 3.75
C GLU A 95 -18.26 2.97 2.40
N GLU A 96 -17.26 3.69 1.89
CA GLU A 96 -17.34 4.37 0.60
C GLU A 96 -17.51 3.38 -0.56
N GLU A 97 -16.80 2.26 -0.55
CA GLU A 97 -16.80 1.30 -1.65
C GLU A 97 -17.92 0.28 -1.57
N THR A 98 -18.37 -0.10 -0.38
CA THR A 98 -19.34 -1.20 -0.19
C THR A 98 -20.64 -0.80 0.48
N GLY A 99 -20.69 0.34 1.15
CA GLY A 99 -21.81 0.74 1.98
C GLY A 99 -21.86 0.08 3.35
N TYR A 100 -21.01 -0.90 3.62
CA TYR A 100 -20.94 -1.55 4.92
C TYR A 100 -20.12 -0.74 5.90
N ARG A 101 -20.49 -0.83 7.16
CA ARG A 101 -19.84 -0.13 8.28
C ARG A 101 -19.53 -1.10 9.41
N SER A 102 -18.38 -0.91 10.06
CA SER A 102 -18.01 -1.63 11.27
C SER A 102 -17.27 -0.71 12.22
N THR A 103 -17.53 -0.89 13.52
CA THR A 103 -16.75 -0.23 14.58
C THR A 103 -15.69 -1.17 15.17
N ASN A 104 -15.71 -2.44 14.78
CA ASN A 104 -14.79 -3.46 15.26
C ASN A 104 -13.76 -3.78 14.18
N VAL A 105 -12.70 -3.00 14.16
CA VAL A 105 -11.60 -3.13 13.19
C VAL A 105 -10.35 -3.58 13.92
N LYS A 106 -9.75 -4.68 13.47
CA LYS A 106 -8.55 -5.27 14.05
C LYS A 106 -7.39 -5.17 13.08
N HIS A 107 -6.26 -4.64 13.53
CA HIS A 107 -5.05 -4.60 12.74
C HIS A 107 -4.46 -6.00 12.56
N LEU A 108 -4.20 -6.38 11.32
CA LEU A 108 -3.62 -7.69 11.00
C LEU A 108 -2.13 -7.58 10.70
N LEU A 109 -1.75 -6.63 9.84
CA LEU A 109 -0.35 -6.42 9.48
C LEU A 109 -0.14 -5.04 8.83
N SER A 110 1.10 -4.64 8.80
CA SER A 110 1.54 -3.43 8.10
C SER A 110 2.66 -3.78 7.13
#